data_1dd874c6c820ec17f79b4fdaef7aa0b8
#
_entry.id   1dd874c6c820ec17f79b4fdaef7aa0b8
#
_cell.length_a   1.000
_cell.length_b   1.000
_cell.length_c   1.000
_cell.angle_alpha   90.00
_cell.angle_beta   90.00
_cell.angle_gamma   90.00
#
_symmetry.space_group_name_H-M   'P 1'
#
loop_
_entity.id
_entity.type
_entity.pdbx_description
1 polymer ?
#
loop_
_entity_poly.entity_id
_entity_poly.type
_entity_poly.pdbx_seq_one_letter_code
_entity_poly.pdbx_strand_id
1 'polypeptide(L)'
;MLFRSGANLDADEQAELRKLNEQISMLELTFGQNSLKETNAFQLVVDKKEDLSGLPETLIAAAATTAKEAGLDGKWVFTLHNPSVMPFLQYADNRALREKIYKAYVCRGNNNNANDNKNVIKKLVVARLEKAKLLGYEDFAAYVLEENMAKNEKNVYDLLNKIWIPALVKADRKSVV
;
A
#
# COMPACT_ATOMS: atom_id res chain seq x y z
N MET A 1 15.90 -25.99 -4.20
CA MET A 1 16.34 -24.64 -4.62
C MET A 1 16.66 -24.49 -6.12
N LEU A 2 17.27 -25.46 -6.76
CA LEU A 2 17.61 -25.38 -8.20
C LEU A 2 16.34 -25.26 -9.10
N PHE A 3 15.25 -25.91 -8.73
CA PHE A 3 13.99 -25.91 -9.51
C PHE A 3 13.31 -24.54 -9.56
N ARG A 4 13.32 -23.78 -8.45
CA ARG A 4 12.67 -22.45 -8.35
C ARG A 4 13.37 -21.36 -9.17
N SER A 5 14.64 -21.53 -9.46
CA SER A 5 15.41 -20.61 -10.32
C SER A 5 15.20 -20.88 -11.81
N GLY A 6 14.48 -21.95 -12.16
CA GLY A 6 14.30 -22.37 -13.54
C GLY A 6 15.49 -23.17 -14.12
N ALA A 7 16.37 -23.74 -13.28
CA ALA A 7 17.55 -24.47 -13.75
C ALA A 7 17.19 -25.75 -14.54
N ASN A 8 15.98 -26.30 -14.35
CA ASN A 8 15.50 -27.48 -15.06
C ASN A 8 14.68 -27.18 -16.31
N LEU A 9 14.45 -25.91 -16.59
CA LEU A 9 13.72 -25.46 -17.76
C LEU A 9 14.62 -25.61 -19.00
N ASP A 10 14.00 -25.87 -20.15
CA ASP A 10 14.71 -25.81 -21.41
C ASP A 10 15.10 -24.37 -21.82
N ALA A 11 15.79 -24.20 -22.95
CA ALA A 11 16.27 -22.89 -23.36
C ALA A 11 15.16 -21.88 -23.66
N ASP A 12 14.04 -22.35 -24.24
CA ASP A 12 12.90 -21.51 -24.59
C ASP A 12 12.11 -21.12 -23.33
N GLU A 13 11.88 -22.06 -22.43
CA GLU A 13 11.25 -21.84 -21.12
C GLU A 13 12.09 -20.90 -20.25
N GLN A 14 13.41 -21.01 -20.26
CA GLN A 14 14.31 -20.08 -19.56
C GLN A 14 14.23 -18.66 -20.15
N ALA A 15 14.08 -18.54 -21.48
CA ALA A 15 13.90 -17.24 -22.12
C ALA A 15 12.57 -16.60 -21.70
N GLU A 16 11.48 -17.38 -21.65
CA GLU A 16 10.18 -16.92 -21.17
C GLU A 16 10.22 -16.51 -19.68
N LEU A 17 10.90 -17.31 -18.83
CA LEU A 17 11.09 -16.96 -17.41
C LEU A 17 11.83 -15.62 -17.24
N ARG A 18 12.86 -15.36 -18.04
CA ARG A 18 13.59 -14.07 -18.02
C ARG A 18 12.66 -12.92 -18.37
N LYS A 19 11.86 -13.07 -19.43
CA LYS A 19 10.88 -12.08 -19.88
C LYS A 19 9.81 -11.79 -18.82
N LEU A 20 9.26 -12.85 -18.19
CA LEU A 20 8.29 -12.71 -17.10
C LEU A 20 8.89 -12.00 -15.87
N ASN A 21 10.12 -12.31 -15.51
CA ASN A 21 10.82 -11.65 -14.40
C ASN A 21 11.05 -10.16 -14.68
N GLU A 22 11.44 -9.80 -15.90
CA GLU A 22 11.59 -8.40 -16.32
C GLU A 22 10.25 -7.67 -16.26
N GLN A 23 9.20 -8.27 -16.83
CA GLN A 23 7.85 -7.70 -16.81
C GLN A 23 7.32 -7.48 -15.39
N ILE A 24 7.48 -8.46 -14.49
CA ILE A 24 7.09 -8.36 -13.09
C ILE A 24 7.85 -7.21 -12.41
N SER A 25 9.17 -7.14 -12.58
CA SER A 25 10.00 -6.09 -11.98
C SER A 25 9.59 -4.69 -12.46
N MET A 26 9.33 -4.53 -13.74
CA MET A 26 8.85 -3.26 -14.31
C MET A 26 7.46 -2.85 -13.80
N LEU A 27 6.56 -3.82 -13.64
CA LEU A 27 5.22 -3.56 -13.10
C LEU A 27 5.27 -3.20 -11.61
N GLU A 28 6.12 -3.85 -10.82
CA GLU A 28 6.34 -3.53 -9.41
C GLU A 28 6.94 -2.13 -9.24
N LEU A 29 7.93 -1.79 -10.06
CA LEU A 29 8.51 -0.45 -10.08
C LEU A 29 7.45 0.61 -10.44
N THR A 30 6.66 0.37 -11.48
CA THR A 30 5.59 1.26 -11.93
C THR A 30 4.55 1.47 -10.82
N PHE A 31 4.13 0.38 -10.15
CA PHE A 31 3.20 0.44 -9.02
C PHE A 31 3.72 1.35 -7.89
N GLY A 32 4.98 1.13 -7.51
CA GLY A 32 5.64 1.94 -6.47
C GLY A 32 5.76 3.41 -6.84
N GLN A 33 6.19 3.70 -8.06
CA GLN A 33 6.32 5.07 -8.57
C GLN A 33 4.99 5.80 -8.65
N ASN A 34 3.92 5.16 -9.11
CA ASN A 34 2.60 5.76 -9.17
C ASN A 34 2.08 6.10 -7.77
N SER A 35 2.22 5.18 -6.81
CA SER A 35 1.84 5.41 -5.41
C SER A 35 2.64 6.55 -4.78
N LEU A 36 3.94 6.62 -5.07
CA LEU A 36 4.82 7.71 -4.58
C LEU A 36 4.46 9.06 -5.19
N LYS A 37 4.20 9.12 -6.50
CA LYS A 37 3.77 10.36 -7.17
C LYS A 37 2.50 10.92 -6.56
N GLU A 38 1.49 10.09 -6.28
CA GLU A 38 0.25 10.55 -5.64
C GLU A 38 0.46 10.96 -4.18
N THR A 39 1.36 10.27 -3.45
CA THR A 39 1.75 10.66 -2.10
C THR A 39 2.36 12.07 -2.09
N ASN A 40 3.26 12.35 -3.04
CA ASN A 40 3.96 13.63 -3.12
C ASN A 40 3.09 14.77 -3.67
N ALA A 41 2.12 14.45 -4.52
CA ALA A 41 1.27 15.46 -5.16
C ALA A 41 0.15 15.98 -4.25
N PHE A 42 -0.25 15.22 -3.23
CA PHE A 42 -1.38 15.59 -2.38
C PHE A 42 -0.97 16.58 -1.29
N GLN A 43 -1.79 17.62 -1.14
CA GLN A 43 -1.69 18.62 -0.08
C GLN A 43 -3.08 18.90 0.50
N LEU A 44 -3.21 18.73 1.81
CA LEU A 44 -4.36 19.22 2.56
C LEU A 44 -4.00 20.58 3.14
N VAL A 45 -4.50 21.66 2.50
CA VAL A 45 -4.29 23.02 2.97
C VAL A 45 -5.38 23.35 4.00
N VAL A 46 -4.96 23.83 5.17
CA VAL A 46 -5.83 24.32 6.24
C VAL A 46 -5.58 25.81 6.41
N ASP A 47 -6.65 26.59 6.30
CA ASP A 47 -6.60 28.06 6.38
C ASP A 47 -7.02 28.60 7.76
N LYS A 48 -7.81 27.84 8.52
CA LYS A 48 -8.41 28.28 9.77
C LYS A 48 -7.72 27.63 10.95
N LYS A 49 -7.36 28.43 11.95
CA LYS A 49 -6.70 27.95 13.17
C LYS A 49 -7.60 26.99 13.98
N GLU A 50 -8.92 27.19 13.93
CA GLU A 50 -9.92 26.35 14.61
C GLU A 50 -9.90 24.91 14.10
N ASP A 51 -9.55 24.71 12.83
CA ASP A 51 -9.46 23.38 12.19
C ASP A 51 -8.21 22.57 12.61
N LEU A 52 -7.31 23.20 13.38
CA LEU A 52 -6.12 22.55 13.96
C LEU A 52 -6.39 21.96 15.35
N SER A 53 -7.61 22.10 15.87
CA SER A 53 -7.99 21.57 17.17
C SER A 53 -7.67 20.08 17.29
N GLY A 54 -7.14 19.68 18.45
CA GLY A 54 -6.71 18.32 18.74
C GLY A 54 -5.30 17.96 18.27
N LEU A 55 -4.73 18.71 17.30
CA LEU A 55 -3.41 18.40 16.75
C LEU A 55 -2.27 18.77 17.71
N PRO A 56 -1.21 17.94 17.83
CA PRO A 56 0.00 18.27 18.57
C PRO A 56 0.70 19.52 17.99
N GLU A 57 1.26 20.37 18.86
CA GLU A 57 1.97 21.59 18.46
C GLU A 57 3.14 21.30 17.49
N THR A 58 3.87 20.21 17.69
CA THR A 58 4.95 19.81 16.79
C THR A 58 4.47 19.50 15.38
N LEU A 59 3.30 18.90 15.24
CA LEU A 59 2.69 18.64 13.93
C LEU A 59 2.21 19.94 13.27
N ILE A 60 1.62 20.84 14.03
CA ILE A 60 1.18 22.17 13.56
C ILE A 60 2.38 22.98 13.05
N ALA A 61 3.49 22.99 13.81
CA ALA A 61 4.71 23.70 13.43
C ALA A 61 5.32 23.10 12.14
N ALA A 62 5.36 21.77 12.02
CA ALA A 62 5.82 21.10 10.79
C ALA A 62 4.92 21.43 9.59
N ALA A 63 3.59 21.45 9.77
CA ALA A 63 2.65 21.81 8.72
C ALA A 63 2.78 23.28 8.29
N ALA A 64 3.08 24.18 9.21
CA ALA A 64 3.35 25.59 8.89
C ALA A 64 4.67 25.75 8.08
N THR A 65 5.71 24.99 8.43
CA THR A 65 6.96 24.95 7.66
C THR A 65 6.73 24.45 6.23
N THR A 66 6.00 23.34 6.09
CA THR A 66 5.60 22.78 4.77
C THR A 66 4.79 23.79 3.96
N ALA A 67 3.88 24.52 4.59
CA ALA A 67 3.10 25.57 3.94
C ALA A 67 4.00 26.70 3.42
N LYS A 68 4.96 27.15 4.22
CA LYS A 68 5.93 28.18 3.83
C LYS A 68 6.78 27.75 2.64
N GLU A 69 7.27 26.51 2.65
CA GLU A 69 8.03 25.93 1.52
C GLU A 69 7.18 25.83 0.24
N ALA A 70 5.87 25.65 0.36
CA ALA A 70 4.91 25.66 -0.73
C ALA A 70 4.44 27.07 -1.15
N GLY A 71 4.95 28.15 -0.55
CA GLY A 71 4.52 29.52 -0.83
C GLY A 71 3.14 29.89 -0.27
N LEU A 72 2.67 29.16 0.74
CA LEU A 72 1.35 29.32 1.38
C LEU A 72 1.51 29.88 2.81
N ASP A 73 2.22 31.00 2.93
CA ASP A 73 2.44 31.64 4.23
C ASP A 73 1.14 31.92 4.98
N GLY A 74 1.16 31.68 6.31
CA GLY A 74 -0.01 31.83 7.17
C GLY A 74 -1.02 30.69 7.13
N LYS A 75 -0.75 29.62 6.40
CA LYS A 75 -1.54 28.40 6.33
C LYS A 75 -0.80 27.18 6.89
N TRP A 76 -1.45 26.05 6.89
CA TRP A 76 -0.89 24.76 7.29
C TRP A 76 -1.11 23.73 6.19
N VAL A 77 -0.06 23.02 5.81
CA VAL A 77 -0.11 21.98 4.77
C VAL A 77 0.20 20.62 5.38
N PHE A 78 -0.76 19.69 5.29
CA PHE A 78 -0.59 18.30 5.67
C PHE A 78 -0.49 17.45 4.43
N THR A 79 0.41 16.46 4.45
CA THR A 79 0.73 15.59 3.32
C THR A 79 0.34 14.13 3.61
N LEU A 80 0.45 13.25 2.60
CA LEU A 80 0.20 11.81 2.78
C LEU A 80 1.43 11.04 3.31
N HIS A 81 2.53 11.71 3.62
CA HIS A 81 3.66 11.06 4.30
C HIS A 81 3.30 10.65 5.72
N ASN A 82 3.75 9.48 6.15
CA ASN A 82 3.37 8.89 7.44
C ASN A 82 3.53 9.83 8.65
N PRO A 83 4.62 10.64 8.77
CA PRO A 83 4.76 11.58 9.88
C PRO A 83 3.70 12.68 9.91
N SER A 84 3.04 12.97 8.78
CA SER A 84 1.97 13.96 8.68
C SER A 84 0.59 13.33 8.78
N VAL A 85 0.28 12.33 7.94
CA VAL A 85 -1.07 11.75 7.83
C VAL A 85 -1.48 10.97 9.08
N MET A 86 -0.59 10.17 9.66
CA MET A 86 -0.96 9.30 10.79
C MET A 86 -1.33 10.11 12.05
N PRO A 87 -0.51 11.08 12.53
CA PRO A 87 -0.90 11.90 13.65
C PRO A 87 -2.13 12.78 13.33
N PHE A 88 -2.29 13.26 12.09
CA PHE A 88 -3.46 14.01 11.70
C PHE A 88 -4.73 13.18 11.87
N LEU A 89 -4.75 11.95 11.39
CA LEU A 89 -5.88 11.03 11.54
C LEU A 89 -6.16 10.65 12.99
N GLN A 90 -5.12 10.59 13.81
CA GLN A 90 -5.23 10.21 15.22
C GLN A 90 -5.77 11.32 16.11
N TYR A 91 -5.35 12.56 15.87
CA TYR A 91 -5.53 13.66 16.82
C TYR A 91 -6.45 14.78 16.34
N ALA A 92 -6.59 15.03 15.02
CA ALA A 92 -7.42 16.14 14.55
C ALA A 92 -8.89 15.98 15.00
N ASP A 93 -9.48 17.02 15.57
CA ASP A 93 -10.90 17.02 15.96
C ASP A 93 -11.82 17.15 14.74
N ASN A 94 -11.39 17.86 13.69
CA ASN A 94 -12.22 18.07 12.50
C ASN A 94 -12.37 16.78 11.68
N ARG A 95 -13.56 16.15 11.83
CA ARG A 95 -13.90 14.89 11.14
C ARG A 95 -13.88 15.00 9.62
N ALA A 96 -14.32 16.12 9.06
CA ALA A 96 -14.38 16.31 7.62
C ALA A 96 -12.97 16.36 6.99
N LEU A 97 -12.02 17.00 7.67
CA LEU A 97 -10.63 17.03 7.24
C LEU A 97 -9.96 15.66 7.41
N ARG A 98 -10.26 14.93 8.50
CA ARG A 98 -9.81 13.54 8.65
C ARG A 98 -10.31 12.65 7.50
N GLU A 99 -11.60 12.76 7.15
CA GLU A 99 -12.17 12.01 6.03
C GLU A 99 -11.50 12.34 4.71
N LYS A 100 -11.23 13.62 4.45
CA LYS A 100 -10.58 14.09 3.23
C LYS A 100 -9.18 13.50 3.07
N ILE A 101 -8.33 13.62 4.11
CA ILE A 101 -6.98 13.09 4.07
C ILE A 101 -6.95 11.55 4.06
N TYR A 102 -7.87 10.90 4.78
CA TYR A 102 -8.02 9.44 4.78
C TYR A 102 -8.37 8.90 3.40
N LYS A 103 -9.39 9.48 2.74
CA LYS A 103 -9.75 9.09 1.37
C LYS A 103 -8.58 9.27 0.41
N ALA A 104 -7.88 10.39 0.49
CA ALA A 104 -6.69 10.61 -0.33
C ALA A 104 -5.60 9.57 -0.06
N TYR A 105 -5.38 9.20 1.20
CA TYR A 105 -4.38 8.21 1.58
C TYR A 105 -4.71 6.80 1.08
N VAL A 106 -5.95 6.33 1.25
CA VAL A 106 -6.35 4.97 0.86
C VAL A 106 -6.60 4.81 -0.63
N CYS A 107 -6.92 5.89 -1.34
CA CYS A 107 -7.19 5.87 -2.78
C CYS A 107 -5.95 6.14 -3.64
N ARG A 108 -4.74 6.18 -3.08
CA ARG A 108 -3.51 6.33 -3.87
C ARG A 108 -3.40 5.22 -4.92
N GLY A 109 -3.16 5.62 -6.17
CA GLY A 109 -3.12 4.68 -7.31
C GLY A 109 -4.49 4.15 -7.74
N ASN A 110 -5.60 4.76 -7.28
CA ASN A 110 -6.97 4.37 -7.62
C ASN A 110 -7.85 5.59 -7.98
N ASN A 111 -7.28 6.58 -8.64
CA ASN A 111 -7.95 7.86 -8.92
C ASN A 111 -8.31 8.04 -10.42
N ASN A 112 -8.25 7.00 -11.24
CA ASN A 112 -8.51 7.03 -12.69
C ASN A 112 -7.70 8.11 -13.43
N ASN A 113 -6.47 8.37 -12.96
CA ASN A 113 -5.53 9.32 -13.55
C ASN A 113 -4.30 8.60 -14.12
N ALA A 114 -3.27 9.36 -14.51
CA ALA A 114 -2.02 8.82 -15.07
C ALA A 114 -1.24 7.91 -14.09
N ASN A 115 -1.52 8.00 -12.78
CA ASN A 115 -0.88 7.19 -11.74
C ASN A 115 -1.76 6.03 -11.26
N ASP A 116 -2.82 5.69 -12.00
CA ASP A 116 -3.74 4.61 -11.62
C ASP A 116 -3.09 3.24 -11.75
N ASN A 117 -3.14 2.46 -10.68
CA ASN A 117 -2.50 1.15 -10.59
C ASN A 117 -3.42 -0.04 -10.93
N LYS A 118 -4.70 0.16 -11.22
CA LYS A 118 -5.62 -0.95 -11.49
C LYS A 118 -5.17 -1.86 -12.63
N ASN A 119 -4.72 -1.28 -13.73
CA ASN A 119 -4.20 -2.04 -14.87
C ASN A 119 -2.82 -2.65 -14.58
N VAL A 120 -1.99 -1.97 -13.80
CA VAL A 120 -0.69 -2.49 -13.35
C VAL A 120 -0.89 -3.74 -12.50
N ILE A 121 -1.82 -3.70 -11.53
CA ILE A 121 -2.16 -4.84 -10.68
C ILE A 121 -2.68 -6.03 -11.50
N LYS A 122 -3.59 -5.79 -12.45
CA LYS A 122 -4.12 -6.85 -13.33
C LYS A 122 -2.99 -7.57 -14.08
N LYS A 123 -2.10 -6.80 -14.72
CA LYS A 123 -0.96 -7.36 -15.46
C LYS A 123 0.01 -8.09 -14.53
N LEU A 124 0.28 -7.54 -13.35
CA LEU A 124 1.18 -8.14 -12.37
C LEU A 124 0.66 -9.49 -11.86
N VAL A 125 -0.65 -9.60 -11.57
CA VAL A 125 -1.26 -10.86 -11.11
C VAL A 125 -1.17 -11.93 -12.20
N VAL A 126 -1.44 -11.58 -13.46
CA VAL A 126 -1.32 -12.51 -14.60
C VAL A 126 0.12 -12.98 -14.78
N ALA A 127 1.08 -12.06 -14.83
CA ALA A 127 2.49 -12.42 -15.02
C ALA A 127 3.04 -13.29 -13.87
N ARG A 128 2.61 -13.04 -12.63
CA ARG A 128 2.97 -13.87 -11.47
C ARG A 128 2.38 -15.27 -11.57
N LEU A 129 1.14 -15.41 -12.05
CA LEU A 129 0.51 -16.71 -12.27
C LEU A 129 1.24 -17.50 -13.39
N GLU A 130 1.55 -16.85 -14.51
CA GLU A 130 2.29 -17.44 -15.62
C GLU A 130 3.67 -17.92 -15.16
N LYS A 131 4.40 -17.09 -14.40
CA LYS A 131 5.67 -17.50 -13.79
C LYS A 131 5.54 -18.72 -12.88
N ALA A 132 4.53 -18.75 -12.01
CA ALA A 132 4.31 -19.87 -11.11
C ALA A 132 4.05 -21.17 -11.89
N LYS A 133 3.17 -21.11 -12.90
CA LYS A 133 2.86 -22.26 -13.77
C LYS A 133 4.06 -22.75 -14.55
N LEU A 134 4.87 -21.85 -15.11
CA LEU A 134 6.10 -22.20 -15.82
C LEU A 134 7.07 -22.95 -14.92
N LEU A 135 7.10 -22.63 -13.63
CA LEU A 135 7.94 -23.30 -12.62
C LEU A 135 7.27 -24.54 -11.98
N GLY A 136 6.08 -24.96 -12.48
CA GLY A 136 5.38 -26.18 -12.04
C GLY A 136 4.51 -26.00 -10.79
N TYR A 137 4.21 -24.77 -10.35
CA TYR A 137 3.34 -24.49 -9.24
C TYR A 137 1.90 -24.24 -9.70
N GLU A 138 0.93 -24.57 -8.85
CA GLU A 138 -0.49 -24.34 -9.13
C GLU A 138 -0.82 -22.85 -9.26
N ASP A 139 -0.24 -22.03 -8.36
CA ASP A 139 -0.40 -20.59 -8.37
C ASP A 139 0.82 -19.88 -7.71
N PHE A 140 0.77 -18.55 -7.66
CA PHE A 140 1.86 -17.75 -7.10
C PHE A 140 1.95 -17.85 -5.57
N ALA A 141 0.84 -18.13 -4.87
CA ALA A 141 0.87 -18.33 -3.43
C ALA A 141 1.61 -19.62 -3.06
N ALA A 142 1.33 -20.74 -3.75
CA ALA A 142 2.06 -21.99 -3.60
C ALA A 142 3.56 -21.81 -3.85
N TYR A 143 3.93 -21.10 -4.94
CA TYR A 143 5.32 -20.75 -5.23
C TYR A 143 5.98 -19.98 -4.09
N VAL A 144 5.33 -18.97 -3.53
CA VAL A 144 5.92 -18.15 -2.45
C VAL A 144 5.98 -18.90 -1.13
N LEU A 145 4.90 -19.62 -0.76
CA LEU A 145 4.76 -20.26 0.54
C LEU A 145 5.70 -21.45 0.75
N GLU A 146 6.16 -22.10 -0.31
CA GLU A 146 7.09 -23.24 -0.20
C GLU A 146 8.33 -22.93 0.66
N GLU A 147 8.88 -21.72 0.55
CA GLU A 147 10.06 -21.29 1.32
C GLU A 147 9.70 -20.55 2.63
N ASN A 148 8.44 -20.16 2.80
CA ASN A 148 8.00 -19.48 4.00
C ASN A 148 7.66 -20.47 5.11
N MET A 149 7.62 -19.99 6.36
CA MET A 149 7.33 -20.82 7.54
C MET A 149 5.97 -21.53 7.45
N ALA A 150 5.00 -20.94 6.78
CA ALA A 150 3.66 -21.50 6.61
C ALA A 150 3.62 -22.72 5.66
N LYS A 151 4.53 -22.80 4.70
CA LYS A 151 4.70 -23.89 3.70
C LYS A 151 3.56 -24.04 2.69
N ASN A 152 2.32 -23.80 3.07
CA ASN A 152 1.14 -23.92 2.21
C ASN A 152 -0.02 -23.02 2.69
N GLU A 153 -1.01 -22.83 1.84
CA GLU A 153 -2.18 -21.97 2.11
C GLU A 153 -3.00 -22.47 3.29
N LYS A 154 -3.13 -23.78 3.44
CA LYS A 154 -3.89 -24.36 4.56
C LYS A 154 -3.35 -23.87 5.91
N ASN A 155 -2.05 -23.91 6.10
CA ASN A 155 -1.42 -23.45 7.33
C ASN A 155 -1.62 -21.94 7.55
N VAL A 156 -1.63 -21.14 6.47
CA VAL A 156 -1.94 -19.70 6.55
C VAL A 156 -3.37 -19.50 7.04
N TYR A 157 -4.34 -20.14 6.41
CA TYR A 157 -5.76 -20.01 6.80
C TYR A 157 -6.03 -20.58 8.21
N ASP A 158 -5.39 -21.67 8.60
CA ASP A 158 -5.50 -22.22 9.94
C ASP A 158 -5.05 -21.19 11.01
N LEU A 159 -3.94 -20.49 10.76
CA LEU A 159 -3.47 -19.42 11.64
C LEU A 159 -4.41 -18.21 11.65
N LEU A 160 -4.79 -17.73 10.46
CA LEU A 160 -5.67 -16.57 10.31
C LEU A 160 -7.02 -16.81 10.99
N ASN A 161 -7.62 -17.97 10.81
CA ASN A 161 -8.90 -18.32 11.44
C ASN A 161 -8.82 -18.40 12.97
N LYS A 162 -7.70 -18.90 13.52
CA LYS A 162 -7.45 -18.90 14.98
C LYS A 162 -7.39 -17.49 15.56
N ILE A 163 -6.87 -16.52 14.79
CA ILE A 163 -6.74 -15.12 15.24
C ILE A 163 -8.03 -14.33 14.97
N TRP A 164 -8.68 -14.57 13.84
CA TRP A 164 -9.81 -13.78 13.35
C TRP A 164 -11.01 -13.83 14.31
N ILE A 165 -11.40 -15.03 14.73
CA ILE A 165 -12.57 -15.22 15.62
C ILE A 165 -12.43 -14.42 16.92
N PRO A 166 -11.34 -14.58 17.72
CA PRO A 166 -11.19 -13.80 18.94
C PRO A 166 -10.97 -12.30 18.68
N ALA A 167 -10.40 -11.92 17.55
CA ALA A 167 -10.23 -10.51 17.17
C ALA A 167 -11.58 -9.83 16.92
N LEU A 168 -12.51 -10.49 16.22
CA LEU A 168 -13.86 -9.98 15.98
C LEU A 168 -14.60 -9.75 17.31
N VAL A 169 -14.56 -10.70 18.23
CA VAL A 169 -15.19 -10.56 19.56
C VAL A 169 -14.65 -9.36 20.33
N LYS A 170 -13.33 -9.12 20.25
CA LYS A 170 -12.71 -7.95 20.90
C LYS A 170 -13.05 -6.62 20.19
N ALA A 171 -13.10 -6.60 18.87
CA ALA A 171 -13.47 -5.41 18.11
C ALA A 171 -14.92 -5.03 18.38
N ASP A 172 -15.83 -6.00 18.40
CA ASP A 172 -17.25 -5.79 18.68
C ASP A 172 -17.50 -5.20 20.09
N ARG A 173 -16.79 -5.67 21.10
CA ARG A 173 -16.84 -5.10 22.46
C ARG A 173 -16.41 -3.63 22.53
N LYS A 174 -15.51 -3.18 21.67
CA LYS A 174 -15.05 -1.77 21.63
C LYS A 174 -16.00 -0.86 20.87
N SER A 175 -16.79 -1.40 19.96
CA SER A 175 -17.77 -0.61 19.19
C SER A 175 -19.06 -0.32 19.96
N VAL A 176 -19.26 -0.94 21.12
CA VAL A 176 -20.45 -0.75 21.99
C VAL A 176 -20.20 0.27 23.11
N VAL A 177 -19.01 0.90 23.16
CA VAL A 177 -18.69 1.91 24.20
C VAL A 177 -18.81 3.31 23.62
#